data_4d32a15bd9e7caaa0fcfb0bacf15563e
#
_entry.id   4d32a15bd9e7caaa0fcfb0bacf15563e
#
_cell.length_a   1.000
_cell.length_b   1.000
_cell.length_c   1.000
_cell.angle_alpha   90.00
_cell.angle_beta   90.00
_cell.angle_gamma   90.00
#
_symmetry.space_group_name_H-M   'P 1'
#
loop_
_entity.id
_entity.type
_entity.pdbx_description
1 polymer ?
#
loop_
_entity_poly.entity_id
_entity_poly.type
_entity_poly.pdbx_seq_one_letter_code
_entity_poly.pdbx_strand_id
1 'polypeptide(L)'
;MQMENYSSTNDTYVQRMNQTAKSKFAVVESFLSAGVKILDFGSGISPEFISDVDSTGAEYYAYDISLTVQTELSRMGVNVVTKKELTDVKIQFDIIYLSSVFHEIISYLNHQERTETIAMIMSSLKPGGHLIIRDWANPDNANELFTLQPASEQAKDEMNIWIHELKKNSIIEDVNELEDCALVTNVKNAYEILFHTVWGLKSLSRESQEQYNVTKSIHQWIYSPWGHILDKPDTYLERDENYLPHLQKYFKLDSVPFNTKMICIFEKKNDK
;
A
#
# COMPACT_ATOMS: atom_id res chain seq x y z
N MET A 1 -7.20 16.57 13.21
CA MET A 1 -6.53 16.53 11.89
C MET A 1 -7.47 15.77 10.97
N GLN A 2 -8.09 16.42 9.99
CA GLN A 2 -9.00 15.75 9.08
C GLN A 2 -8.15 14.90 8.15
N MET A 3 -8.27 13.57 8.22
CA MET A 3 -7.95 12.74 7.07
C MET A 3 -8.79 13.30 5.92
N GLU A 4 -8.13 13.70 4.84
CA GLU A 4 -8.86 14.18 3.69
C GLU A 4 -9.84 13.08 3.27
N ASN A 5 -11.13 13.44 3.25
CA ASN A 5 -12.13 12.61 2.61
C ASN A 5 -11.77 12.51 1.12
N TYR A 6 -10.93 11.54 0.76
CA TYR A 6 -10.99 11.04 -0.59
C TYR A 6 -12.44 10.65 -0.79
N SER A 7 -13.11 11.29 -1.73
CA SER A 7 -14.47 10.89 -2.07
C SER A 7 -14.35 9.50 -2.70
N SER A 8 -14.35 8.51 -1.84
CA SER A 8 -14.20 7.08 -2.13
C SER A 8 -15.28 6.53 -3.08
N THR A 9 -16.20 7.35 -3.49
CA THR A 9 -17.25 7.08 -4.47
C THR A 9 -16.98 7.65 -5.85
N ASN A 10 -15.81 8.27 -6.07
CA ASN A 10 -15.44 8.71 -7.40
C ASN A 10 -15.05 7.47 -8.24
N ASP A 11 -15.69 7.29 -9.41
CA ASP A 11 -15.39 6.21 -10.36
C ASP A 11 -13.88 6.01 -10.60
N THR A 12 -13.12 7.08 -10.59
CA THR A 12 -11.66 7.06 -10.72
C THR A 12 -10.95 6.35 -9.56
N TYR A 13 -11.44 6.52 -8.32
CA TYR A 13 -10.87 5.83 -7.15
C TYR A 13 -11.14 4.32 -7.21
N VAL A 14 -12.40 3.94 -7.46
CA VAL A 14 -12.79 2.53 -7.61
C VAL A 14 -12.02 1.86 -8.75
N GLN A 15 -11.86 2.55 -9.90
CA GLN A 15 -11.05 2.05 -11.01
C GLN A 15 -9.59 1.79 -10.61
N ARG A 16 -8.95 2.69 -9.85
CA ARG A 16 -7.58 2.49 -9.36
C ARG A 16 -7.49 1.32 -8.38
N MET A 17 -8.46 1.18 -7.48
CA MET A 17 -8.51 0.05 -6.55
C MET A 17 -8.64 -1.28 -7.28
N ASN A 18 -9.48 -1.35 -8.32
CA ASN A 18 -9.65 -2.53 -9.15
C ASN A 18 -8.42 -2.87 -10.00
N GLN A 19 -7.67 -1.89 -10.49
CA GLN A 19 -6.43 -2.13 -11.25
C GLN A 19 -5.41 -2.96 -10.46
N THR A 20 -5.42 -2.86 -9.13
CA THR A 20 -4.52 -3.62 -8.24
C THR A 20 -5.18 -4.84 -7.61
N ALA A 21 -6.45 -5.14 -7.91
CA ALA A 21 -7.21 -6.21 -7.28
C ALA A 21 -6.54 -7.58 -7.46
N LYS A 22 -6.12 -7.90 -8.69
CA LYS A 22 -5.45 -9.18 -8.99
C LYS A 22 -4.12 -9.35 -8.26
N SER A 23 -3.29 -8.31 -8.20
CA SER A 23 -2.03 -8.37 -7.46
C SER A 23 -2.25 -8.43 -5.94
N LYS A 24 -3.30 -7.78 -5.43
CA LYS A 24 -3.70 -7.93 -4.02
C LYS A 24 -4.17 -9.36 -3.72
N PHE A 25 -4.98 -9.94 -4.59
CA PHE A 25 -5.53 -11.28 -4.43
C PHE A 25 -4.42 -12.34 -4.47
N ALA A 26 -3.48 -12.26 -5.41
CA ALA A 26 -2.37 -13.19 -5.52
C ALA A 26 -1.53 -13.32 -4.23
N VAL A 27 -1.48 -12.26 -3.40
CA VAL A 27 -0.76 -12.28 -2.11
C VAL A 27 -1.48 -13.14 -1.08
N VAL A 28 -2.80 -13.20 -1.11
CA VAL A 28 -3.62 -13.89 -0.09
C VAL A 28 -4.19 -15.22 -0.57
N GLU A 29 -4.23 -15.47 -1.88
CA GLU A 29 -4.89 -16.62 -2.51
C GLU A 29 -4.54 -17.96 -1.86
N SER A 30 -3.25 -18.20 -1.61
CA SER A 30 -2.77 -19.47 -1.04
C SER A 30 -3.21 -19.70 0.41
N PHE A 31 -3.72 -18.69 1.09
CA PHE A 31 -4.21 -18.76 2.48
C PHE A 31 -5.75 -18.89 2.54
N LEU A 32 -6.44 -18.71 1.40
CA LEU A 32 -7.89 -18.70 1.34
C LEU A 32 -8.46 -20.09 1.05
N SER A 33 -9.53 -20.43 1.74
CA SER A 33 -10.34 -21.61 1.50
C SER A 33 -11.71 -21.45 2.18
N ALA A 34 -12.62 -22.36 1.91
CA ALA A 34 -13.97 -22.30 2.51
C ALA A 34 -13.92 -22.25 4.03
N GLY A 35 -14.62 -21.24 4.60
CA GLY A 35 -14.72 -20.99 6.04
C GLY A 35 -13.56 -20.23 6.67
N VAL A 36 -12.49 -19.90 5.92
CA VAL A 36 -11.43 -18.99 6.38
C VAL A 36 -12.01 -17.57 6.48
N LYS A 37 -11.77 -16.90 7.61
CA LYS A 37 -12.18 -15.51 7.81
C LYS A 37 -11.01 -14.57 7.52
N ILE A 38 -11.18 -13.73 6.51
CA ILE A 38 -10.23 -12.66 6.18
C ILE A 38 -10.80 -11.30 6.53
N LEU A 39 -10.01 -10.50 7.26
CA LEU A 39 -10.27 -9.08 7.47
C LEU A 39 -9.37 -8.24 6.55
N ASP A 40 -9.96 -7.50 5.63
CA ASP A 40 -9.28 -6.45 4.88
C ASP A 40 -9.34 -5.15 5.71
N PHE A 41 -8.21 -4.78 6.27
CA PHE A 41 -8.08 -3.64 7.20
C PHE A 41 -7.63 -2.40 6.44
N GLY A 42 -8.49 -1.37 6.35
CA GLY A 42 -8.34 -0.23 5.46
C GLY A 42 -8.69 -0.60 4.02
N SER A 43 -9.82 -1.30 3.86
CA SER A 43 -10.18 -2.03 2.64
C SER A 43 -10.39 -1.12 1.42
N GLY A 44 -10.85 0.13 1.62
CA GLY A 44 -11.41 0.91 0.53
C GLY A 44 -12.59 0.17 -0.13
N ILE A 45 -12.79 0.42 -1.43
CA ILE A 45 -13.82 -0.25 -2.22
C ILE A 45 -13.17 -0.91 -3.44
N SER A 46 -13.07 -2.23 -3.45
CA SER A 46 -12.52 -3.04 -4.55
C SER A 46 -13.41 -4.23 -4.86
N PRO A 47 -14.48 -4.06 -5.68
CA PRO A 47 -15.43 -5.12 -6.00
C PRO A 47 -14.78 -6.38 -6.59
N GLU A 48 -13.75 -6.23 -7.44
CA GLU A 48 -13.03 -7.36 -8.01
C GLU A 48 -12.30 -8.18 -6.94
N PHE A 49 -11.58 -7.53 -6.02
CA PHE A 49 -10.90 -8.22 -4.94
C PHE A 49 -11.89 -8.97 -4.04
N ILE A 50 -13.02 -8.33 -3.70
CA ILE A 50 -14.08 -8.95 -2.91
C ILE A 50 -14.62 -10.20 -3.62
N SER A 51 -14.92 -10.07 -4.92
CA SER A 51 -15.42 -11.19 -5.73
C SER A 51 -14.42 -12.35 -5.82
N ASP A 52 -13.12 -12.04 -5.96
CA ASP A 52 -12.07 -13.04 -6.02
C ASP A 52 -11.96 -13.80 -4.68
N VAL A 53 -12.02 -13.10 -3.54
CA VAL A 53 -12.04 -13.74 -2.21
C VAL A 53 -13.28 -14.60 -2.02
N ASP A 54 -14.48 -14.09 -2.35
CA ASP A 54 -15.74 -14.82 -2.22
C ASP A 54 -15.73 -16.10 -3.06
N SER A 55 -15.06 -16.09 -4.22
CA SER A 55 -14.95 -17.26 -5.11
C SER A 55 -14.21 -18.43 -4.48
N THR A 56 -13.39 -18.19 -3.46
CA THR A 56 -12.67 -19.24 -2.72
C THR A 56 -13.54 -19.92 -1.64
N GLY A 57 -14.72 -19.34 -1.33
CA GLY A 57 -15.57 -19.73 -0.20
C GLY A 57 -15.09 -19.20 1.15
N ALA A 58 -14.11 -18.31 1.17
CA ALA A 58 -13.69 -17.60 2.38
C ALA A 58 -14.73 -16.55 2.79
N GLU A 59 -14.81 -16.25 4.08
CA GLU A 59 -15.68 -15.21 4.62
C GLU A 59 -14.95 -13.87 4.62
N TYR A 60 -15.33 -12.97 3.72
CA TYR A 60 -14.72 -11.64 3.62
C TYR A 60 -15.35 -10.66 4.60
N TYR A 61 -14.50 -10.00 5.36
CA TYR A 61 -14.83 -8.91 6.28
C TYR A 61 -14.00 -7.68 5.92
N ALA A 62 -14.58 -6.49 6.05
CA ALA A 62 -13.93 -5.23 5.77
C ALA A 62 -13.99 -4.29 6.97
N TYR A 63 -12.88 -3.60 7.24
CA TYR A 63 -12.80 -2.45 8.12
C TYR A 63 -12.22 -1.27 7.37
N ASP A 64 -12.88 -0.13 7.48
CA ASP A 64 -12.37 1.15 6.98
C ASP A 64 -12.74 2.27 7.95
N ILE A 65 -11.91 3.32 8.06
CA ILE A 65 -12.21 4.47 8.91
C ILE A 65 -13.27 5.38 8.30
N SER A 66 -13.41 5.37 6.97
CA SER A 66 -14.36 6.19 6.22
C SER A 66 -15.77 5.64 6.32
N LEU A 67 -16.68 6.41 6.92
CA LEU A 67 -18.10 6.04 6.98
C LEU A 67 -18.74 5.91 5.60
N THR A 68 -18.25 6.64 4.60
CA THR A 68 -18.70 6.53 3.22
C THR A 68 -18.34 5.16 2.64
N VAL A 69 -17.11 4.70 2.85
CA VAL A 69 -16.65 3.36 2.45
C VAL A 69 -17.47 2.29 3.15
N GLN A 70 -17.63 2.38 4.47
CA GLN A 70 -18.41 1.42 5.26
C GLN A 70 -19.86 1.31 4.74
N THR A 71 -20.47 2.45 4.43
CA THR A 71 -21.86 2.49 3.92
C THR A 71 -21.96 1.80 2.57
N GLU A 72 -21.03 2.05 1.66
CA GLU A 72 -21.05 1.47 0.33
C GLU A 72 -20.75 -0.04 0.35
N LEU A 73 -19.78 -0.46 1.14
CA LEU A 73 -19.50 -1.89 1.36
C LEU A 73 -20.71 -2.63 1.94
N SER A 74 -21.42 -2.01 2.91
CA SER A 74 -22.65 -2.57 3.46
C SER A 74 -23.76 -2.70 2.41
N ARG A 75 -23.89 -1.74 1.47
CA ARG A 75 -24.83 -1.83 0.33
C ARG A 75 -24.48 -2.96 -0.64
N MET A 76 -23.19 -3.27 -0.77
CA MET A 76 -22.72 -4.40 -1.55
C MET A 76 -22.91 -5.76 -0.86
N GLY A 77 -23.41 -5.77 0.39
CA GLY A 77 -23.61 -7.00 1.17
C GLY A 77 -22.34 -7.50 1.87
N VAL A 78 -21.29 -6.70 1.94
CA VAL A 78 -20.03 -7.05 2.62
C VAL A 78 -20.21 -7.01 4.14
N ASN A 79 -19.57 -7.94 4.85
CA ASN A 79 -19.51 -7.93 6.31
C ASN A 79 -18.61 -6.81 6.79
N VAL A 80 -19.16 -5.64 7.09
CA VAL A 80 -18.40 -4.50 7.62
C VAL A 80 -18.30 -4.61 9.13
N VAL A 81 -17.07 -4.59 9.65
CA VAL A 81 -16.81 -4.60 11.10
C VAL A 81 -16.48 -3.21 11.61
N THR A 82 -16.92 -2.90 12.81
CA THR A 82 -16.67 -1.62 13.47
C THR A 82 -15.40 -1.68 14.33
N LYS A 83 -14.79 -0.51 14.59
CA LYS A 83 -13.66 -0.40 15.53
C LYS A 83 -14.00 -1.01 16.90
N LYS A 84 -15.25 -0.83 17.35
CA LYS A 84 -15.72 -1.38 18.63
C LYS A 84 -15.72 -2.91 18.64
N GLU A 85 -16.18 -3.54 17.56
CA GLU A 85 -16.21 -5.00 17.46
C GLU A 85 -14.81 -5.61 17.45
N LEU A 86 -13.86 -4.94 16.77
CA LEU A 86 -12.45 -5.33 16.78
C LEU A 86 -11.83 -5.15 18.16
N THR A 87 -12.09 -4.02 18.84
CA THR A 87 -11.55 -3.73 20.17
C THR A 87 -12.12 -4.70 21.22
N ASP A 88 -13.41 -5.02 21.14
CA ASP A 88 -14.07 -5.97 22.05
C ASP A 88 -13.74 -7.44 21.68
N VAL A 89 -12.93 -7.68 20.65
CA VAL A 89 -12.54 -9.02 20.14
C VAL A 89 -13.76 -9.93 19.94
N LYS A 90 -14.84 -9.39 19.41
CA LYS A 90 -16.07 -10.17 19.16
C LYS A 90 -15.91 -11.18 18.03
N ILE A 91 -15.00 -10.88 17.09
CA ILE A 91 -14.67 -11.72 15.95
C ILE A 91 -13.16 -11.84 15.89
N GLN A 92 -12.67 -13.05 15.66
CA GLN A 92 -11.27 -13.30 15.36
C GLN A 92 -11.12 -13.82 13.94
N PHE A 93 -10.02 -13.47 13.29
CA PHE A 93 -9.75 -13.71 11.88
C PHE A 93 -8.58 -14.68 11.71
N ASP A 94 -8.68 -15.52 10.70
CA ASP A 94 -7.59 -16.40 10.25
C ASP A 94 -6.53 -15.56 9.52
N ILE A 95 -6.97 -14.53 8.81
CA ILE A 95 -6.12 -13.61 8.07
C ILE A 95 -6.52 -12.17 8.37
N ILE A 96 -5.55 -11.31 8.67
CA ILE A 96 -5.71 -9.86 8.65
C ILE A 96 -4.79 -9.31 7.58
N TYR A 97 -5.37 -8.67 6.57
CA TYR A 97 -4.68 -8.11 5.42
C TYR A 97 -4.68 -6.59 5.45
N LEU A 98 -3.49 -6.00 5.36
CA LEU A 98 -3.27 -4.57 5.25
C LEU A 98 -2.62 -4.27 3.89
N SER A 99 -3.40 -3.77 2.94
CA SER A 99 -2.88 -3.45 1.61
C SER A 99 -2.86 -1.96 1.36
N SER A 100 -1.67 -1.37 1.34
CA SER A 100 -1.45 0.08 1.15
C SER A 100 -2.16 0.94 2.20
N VAL A 101 -2.10 0.53 3.46
CA VAL A 101 -2.71 1.24 4.60
C VAL A 101 -1.77 1.32 5.81
N PHE A 102 -0.77 0.45 5.91
CA PHE A 102 0.15 0.49 7.06
C PHE A 102 0.97 1.78 7.10
N HIS A 103 1.38 2.29 5.93
CA HIS A 103 2.04 3.59 5.82
C HIS A 103 1.19 4.74 6.37
N GLU A 104 -0.15 4.70 6.20
CA GLU A 104 -1.05 5.70 6.76
C GLU A 104 -1.13 5.60 8.29
N ILE A 105 -1.22 4.39 8.84
CA ILE A 105 -1.19 4.16 10.29
C ILE A 105 0.06 4.80 10.89
N ILE A 106 1.21 4.63 10.25
CA ILE A 106 2.48 5.15 10.74
C ILE A 106 2.60 6.66 10.56
N SER A 107 2.08 7.22 9.47
CA SER A 107 2.27 8.63 9.13
C SER A 107 1.29 9.56 9.84
N TYR A 108 0.05 9.11 10.06
CA TYR A 108 -1.02 9.99 10.53
C TYR A 108 -1.47 9.79 11.95
N LEU A 109 -1.25 8.62 12.51
CA LEU A 109 -1.62 8.35 13.90
C LEU A 109 -0.48 8.80 14.84
N ASN A 110 -0.82 9.35 16.00
CA ASN A 110 0.15 9.59 17.05
C ASN A 110 0.60 8.27 17.70
N HIS A 111 1.60 8.31 18.58
CA HIS A 111 2.19 7.12 19.19
C HIS A 111 1.15 6.25 19.90
N GLN A 112 0.24 6.86 20.67
CA GLN A 112 -0.78 6.11 21.41
C GLN A 112 -1.79 5.45 20.45
N GLU A 113 -2.29 6.20 19.48
CA GLU A 113 -3.23 5.70 18.48
C GLU A 113 -2.64 4.55 17.65
N ARG A 114 -1.34 4.63 17.27
CA ARG A 114 -0.63 3.53 16.61
C ARG A 114 -0.60 2.28 17.47
N THR A 115 -0.19 2.44 18.74
CA THR A 115 -0.10 1.32 19.69
C THR A 115 -1.46 0.66 19.86
N GLU A 116 -2.53 1.43 20.06
CA GLU A 116 -3.89 0.93 20.19
C GLU A 116 -4.37 0.21 18.92
N THR A 117 -4.10 0.78 17.75
CA THR A 117 -4.51 0.19 16.47
C THR A 117 -3.78 -1.14 16.22
N ILE A 118 -2.47 -1.20 16.47
CA ILE A 118 -1.71 -2.43 16.29
C ILE A 118 -2.13 -3.49 17.33
N ALA A 119 -2.36 -3.09 18.58
CA ALA A 119 -2.86 -4.00 19.61
C ALA A 119 -4.24 -4.58 19.25
N MET A 120 -5.12 -3.77 18.67
CA MET A 120 -6.43 -4.21 18.18
C MET A 120 -6.27 -5.24 17.04
N ILE A 121 -5.38 -4.99 16.08
CA ILE A 121 -5.06 -5.95 15.00
C ILE A 121 -4.57 -7.27 15.59
N MET A 122 -3.58 -7.22 16.50
CA MET A 122 -2.99 -8.42 17.09
C MET A 122 -3.99 -9.24 17.93
N SER A 123 -4.89 -8.58 18.66
CA SER A 123 -5.93 -9.27 19.45
C SER A 123 -7.03 -9.88 18.57
N SER A 124 -7.31 -9.29 17.43
CA SER A 124 -8.29 -9.80 16.46
C SER A 124 -7.76 -10.95 15.60
N LEU A 125 -6.47 -11.21 15.60
CA LEU A 125 -5.85 -12.33 14.88
C LEU A 125 -5.90 -13.60 15.72
N LYS A 126 -6.37 -14.72 15.15
CA LYS A 126 -6.36 -16.02 15.80
C LYS A 126 -4.94 -16.53 16.04
N PRO A 127 -4.68 -17.38 17.06
CA PRO A 127 -3.49 -18.23 17.07
C PRO A 127 -3.40 -19.06 15.78
N GLY A 128 -2.21 -19.17 15.19
CA GLY A 128 -1.99 -19.79 13.88
C GLY A 128 -2.49 -18.97 12.70
N GLY A 129 -3.07 -17.79 12.92
CA GLY A 129 -3.53 -16.90 11.87
C GLY A 129 -2.40 -16.03 11.30
N HIS A 130 -2.64 -15.44 10.14
CA HIS A 130 -1.65 -14.66 9.39
C HIS A 130 -1.97 -13.16 9.37
N LEU A 131 -0.98 -12.35 9.75
CA LEU A 131 -0.96 -10.92 9.46
C LEU A 131 -0.17 -10.69 8.17
N ILE A 132 -0.83 -10.18 7.15
CA ILE A 132 -0.22 -9.93 5.84
C ILE A 132 -0.24 -8.43 5.59
N ILE A 133 0.95 -7.84 5.40
CA ILE A 133 1.13 -6.42 5.09
C ILE A 133 1.71 -6.32 3.69
N ARG A 134 0.97 -5.73 2.76
CA ARG A 134 1.41 -5.36 1.42
C ARG A 134 1.44 -3.84 1.32
N ASP A 135 2.61 -3.27 1.29
CA ASP A 135 2.75 -1.82 1.31
C ASP A 135 3.94 -1.36 0.45
N TRP A 136 4.24 -0.08 0.47
CA TRP A 136 5.31 0.50 -0.32
C TRP A 136 6.66 -0.14 0.00
N ALA A 137 7.44 -0.43 -1.05
CA ALA A 137 8.85 -0.81 -0.92
C ALA A 137 9.73 0.44 -1.06
N ASN A 138 10.78 0.53 -0.24
CA ASN A 138 11.85 1.46 -0.53
C ASN A 138 12.62 0.96 -1.76
N PRO A 139 13.06 1.86 -2.64
CA PRO A 139 13.91 1.45 -3.75
C PRO A 139 15.22 0.89 -3.22
N ASP A 140 15.62 -0.26 -3.75
CA ASP A 140 16.96 -0.81 -3.54
C ASP A 140 17.97 0.14 -4.18
N ASN A 141 19.18 0.21 -3.61
CA ASN A 141 20.28 0.98 -4.18
C ASN A 141 19.98 2.49 -4.37
N ALA A 142 19.33 3.12 -3.41
CA ALA A 142 18.84 4.50 -3.48
C ALA A 142 19.85 5.53 -4.01
N ASN A 143 21.16 5.29 -3.84
CA ASN A 143 22.24 6.18 -4.26
C ASN A 143 22.84 5.82 -5.65
N GLU A 144 22.45 4.70 -6.26
CA GLU A 144 22.92 4.37 -7.61
C GLU A 144 22.33 5.34 -8.65
N LEU A 145 23.07 5.57 -9.73
CA LEU A 145 22.60 6.41 -10.82
C LEU A 145 21.58 5.65 -11.68
N PHE A 146 20.55 6.35 -12.06
CA PHE A 146 19.49 5.87 -12.93
C PHE A 146 19.22 6.88 -14.03
N THR A 147 18.96 6.38 -15.25
CA THR A 147 18.63 7.22 -16.40
C THR A 147 17.16 7.06 -16.77
N LEU A 148 16.44 8.18 -16.78
CA LEU A 148 15.06 8.28 -17.23
C LEU A 148 15.02 8.87 -18.64
N GLN A 149 14.50 8.11 -19.60
CA GLN A 149 14.33 8.57 -20.99
C GLN A 149 12.88 8.99 -21.21
N PRO A 150 12.59 10.26 -21.57
CA PRO A 150 11.24 10.70 -21.92
C PRO A 150 10.69 9.93 -23.12
N ALA A 151 9.39 9.66 -23.09
CA ALA A 151 8.70 8.98 -24.20
C ALA A 151 8.57 9.88 -25.45
N SER A 152 8.47 11.20 -25.26
CA SER A 152 8.31 12.22 -26.30
C SER A 152 8.74 13.60 -25.78
N GLU A 153 8.82 14.61 -26.64
CA GLU A 153 9.06 16.00 -26.23
C GLU A 153 7.94 16.52 -25.32
N GLN A 154 6.68 16.21 -25.63
CA GLN A 154 5.57 16.57 -24.75
C GLN A 154 5.70 15.92 -23.36
N ALA A 155 6.07 14.65 -23.29
CA ALA A 155 6.29 13.96 -22.03
C ALA A 155 7.46 14.58 -21.24
N LYS A 156 8.50 15.08 -21.94
CA LYS A 156 9.59 15.83 -21.33
C LYS A 156 9.10 17.13 -20.67
N ASP A 157 8.27 17.89 -21.36
CA ASP A 157 7.74 19.14 -20.81
C ASP A 157 6.88 18.90 -19.57
N GLU A 158 6.02 17.88 -19.60
CA GLU A 158 5.21 17.48 -18.47
C GLU A 158 6.10 17.01 -17.29
N MET A 159 7.14 16.21 -17.58
CA MET A 159 8.08 15.72 -16.59
C MET A 159 8.87 16.87 -15.93
N ASN A 160 9.24 17.91 -16.65
CA ASN A 160 9.92 19.08 -16.11
C ASN A 160 9.04 19.81 -15.09
N ILE A 161 7.72 19.84 -15.29
CA ILE A 161 6.77 20.36 -14.28
C ILE A 161 6.83 19.54 -13.00
N TRP A 162 6.83 18.21 -13.12
CA TRP A 162 6.93 17.32 -11.95
C TRP A 162 8.25 17.50 -11.21
N ILE A 163 9.37 17.52 -11.93
CA ILE A 163 10.70 17.73 -11.33
C ILE A 163 10.75 19.07 -10.59
N HIS A 164 10.21 20.13 -11.19
CA HIS A 164 10.15 21.44 -10.56
C HIS A 164 9.38 21.40 -9.23
N GLU A 165 8.17 20.81 -9.23
CA GLU A 165 7.35 20.74 -8.03
C GLU A 165 7.96 19.80 -6.97
N LEU A 166 8.57 18.68 -7.35
CA LEU A 166 9.29 17.79 -6.44
C LEU A 166 10.49 18.49 -5.78
N LYS A 167 11.28 19.26 -6.55
CA LYS A 167 12.40 20.06 -6.01
C LYS A 167 11.92 21.16 -5.07
N LYS A 168 10.87 21.88 -5.46
CA LYS A 168 10.26 22.95 -4.65
C LYS A 168 9.78 22.44 -3.29
N ASN A 169 9.30 21.20 -3.22
CA ASN A 169 8.86 20.56 -1.99
C ASN A 169 9.98 19.78 -1.27
N SER A 170 11.23 19.88 -1.73
CA SER A 170 12.41 19.20 -1.15
C SER A 170 12.30 17.69 -1.10
N ILE A 171 11.56 17.09 -2.05
CA ILE A 171 11.38 15.64 -2.16
C ILE A 171 12.54 15.02 -2.92
N ILE A 172 12.98 15.66 -3.99
CA ILE A 172 14.15 15.28 -4.77
C ILE A 172 15.22 16.40 -4.73
N GLU A 173 16.45 15.97 -4.90
CA GLU A 173 17.61 16.83 -5.03
C GLU A 173 17.96 17.08 -6.51
N ASP A 174 19.23 17.02 -6.85
CA ASP A 174 19.68 17.33 -8.19
C ASP A 174 19.34 16.26 -9.22
N VAL A 175 18.87 16.72 -10.37
CA VAL A 175 18.62 15.93 -11.57
C VAL A 175 19.40 16.58 -12.71
N ASN A 176 20.25 15.80 -13.39
CA ASN A 176 21.04 16.26 -14.52
C ASN A 176 20.38 15.88 -15.82
N GLU A 177 20.27 16.82 -16.75
CA GLU A 177 19.80 16.58 -18.11
C GLU A 177 20.99 16.32 -19.02
N LEU A 178 20.90 15.28 -19.85
CA LEU A 178 21.90 14.97 -20.89
C LEU A 178 21.49 15.60 -22.24
N GLU A 179 22.44 15.65 -23.19
CA GLU A 179 22.22 16.23 -24.52
C GLU A 179 21.08 15.57 -25.31
N ASP A 180 20.81 14.28 -25.08
CA ASP A 180 19.71 13.53 -25.69
C ASP A 180 18.38 13.64 -24.91
N CYS A 181 18.28 14.62 -24.03
CA CYS A 181 17.12 14.86 -23.18
C CYS A 181 16.83 13.76 -22.13
N ALA A 182 17.73 12.79 -21.95
CA ALA A 182 17.65 11.84 -20.85
C ALA A 182 17.98 12.55 -19.53
N LEU A 183 17.31 12.10 -18.46
CA LEU A 183 17.57 12.59 -17.11
C LEU A 183 18.42 11.57 -16.37
N VAL A 184 19.51 12.03 -15.77
CA VAL A 184 20.34 11.23 -14.88
C VAL A 184 20.19 11.72 -13.46
N THR A 185 19.80 10.83 -12.56
CA THR A 185 19.65 11.11 -11.14
C THR A 185 19.90 9.82 -10.35
N ASN A 186 19.86 9.89 -9.02
CA ASN A 186 19.92 8.67 -8.22
C ASN A 186 18.58 7.91 -8.25
N VAL A 187 18.62 6.62 -7.90
CA VAL A 187 17.44 5.74 -7.88
C VAL A 187 16.33 6.29 -7.01
N LYS A 188 16.64 6.90 -5.86
CA LYS A 188 15.64 7.54 -4.98
C LYS A 188 14.87 8.62 -5.71
N ASN A 189 15.56 9.54 -6.36
CA ASN A 189 14.92 10.62 -7.10
C ASN A 189 14.13 10.10 -8.31
N ALA A 190 14.69 9.10 -9.02
CA ALA A 190 14.00 8.47 -10.15
C ALA A 190 12.69 7.80 -9.71
N TYR A 191 12.70 7.12 -8.57
CA TYR A 191 11.50 6.52 -7.96
C TYR A 191 10.44 7.59 -7.69
N GLU A 192 10.80 8.69 -7.04
CA GLU A 192 9.88 9.80 -6.76
C GLU A 192 9.30 10.41 -8.05
N ILE A 193 10.14 10.66 -9.06
CA ILE A 193 9.70 11.21 -10.35
C ILE A 193 8.69 10.26 -11.00
N LEU A 194 9.00 8.96 -11.10
CA LEU A 194 8.14 7.98 -11.73
C LEU A 194 6.77 7.89 -11.04
N PHE A 195 6.76 7.70 -9.73
CA PHE A 195 5.52 7.38 -9.03
C PHE A 195 4.65 8.60 -8.72
N HIS A 196 5.21 9.79 -8.63
CA HIS A 196 4.39 11.00 -8.53
C HIS A 196 3.62 11.31 -9.81
N THR A 197 4.04 10.84 -10.97
CA THR A 197 3.20 10.90 -12.18
C THR A 197 1.92 10.07 -12.03
N VAL A 198 1.95 9.03 -11.20
CA VAL A 198 0.80 8.15 -10.93
C VAL A 198 -0.16 8.79 -9.92
N TRP A 199 0.37 9.38 -8.83
CA TRP A 199 -0.46 9.84 -7.70
C TRP A 199 -0.88 11.30 -7.78
N GLY A 200 -0.15 12.11 -8.53
CA GLY A 200 -0.48 13.50 -8.74
C GLY A 200 0.20 14.48 -7.79
N LEU A 201 0.17 15.77 -8.14
CA LEU A 201 0.87 16.84 -7.43
C LEU A 201 0.26 17.18 -6.05
N LYS A 202 -0.97 16.79 -5.76
CA LYS A 202 -1.67 17.21 -4.55
C LYS A 202 -1.18 16.58 -3.24
N SER A 203 -0.42 15.49 -3.35
CA SER A 203 0.06 14.70 -2.21
C SER A 203 1.59 14.66 -2.07
N LEU A 204 2.32 15.50 -2.81
CA LEU A 204 3.78 15.44 -2.98
C LEU A 204 4.59 15.28 -1.69
N SER A 205 4.42 16.18 -0.71
CA SER A 205 5.24 16.16 0.50
C SER A 205 4.87 15.06 1.47
N ARG A 206 3.63 14.60 1.42
CA ARG A 206 3.04 13.66 2.36
C ARG A 206 3.34 12.22 1.98
N GLU A 207 3.09 11.85 0.74
CA GLU A 207 3.27 10.47 0.28
C GLU A 207 4.74 10.05 0.24
N SER A 208 5.64 10.97 -0.11
CA SER A 208 7.08 10.69 -0.07
C SER A 208 7.60 10.35 1.32
N GLN A 209 7.11 11.02 2.37
CA GLN A 209 7.48 10.69 3.74
C GLN A 209 6.95 9.32 4.17
N GLU A 210 5.73 8.98 3.75
CA GLU A 210 5.10 7.70 4.04
C GLU A 210 5.89 6.53 3.44
N GLN A 211 6.31 6.64 2.19
CA GLN A 211 7.03 5.59 1.46
C GLN A 211 8.33 5.16 2.12
N TYR A 212 9.10 6.10 2.65
CA TYR A 212 10.40 5.80 3.28
C TYR A 212 10.30 5.25 4.70
N ASN A 213 9.12 5.28 5.30
CA ASN A 213 8.95 4.86 6.68
C ASN A 213 8.50 3.41 6.83
N VAL A 214 7.90 2.80 5.81
CA VAL A 214 7.20 1.52 5.94
C VAL A 214 8.10 0.38 6.38
N THR A 215 9.21 0.13 5.69
CA THR A 215 10.11 -1.00 6.00
C THR A 215 10.64 -0.95 7.44
N LYS A 216 11.16 0.21 7.84
CA LYS A 216 11.65 0.44 9.19
C LYS A 216 10.53 0.32 10.22
N SER A 217 9.38 0.82 9.87
CA SER A 217 8.21 0.87 10.75
C SER A 217 7.59 -0.50 10.99
N ILE A 218 7.58 -1.40 10.00
CA ILE A 218 7.14 -2.79 10.20
C ILE A 218 8.01 -3.45 11.26
N HIS A 219 9.34 -3.30 11.18
CA HIS A 219 10.21 -3.84 12.22
C HIS A 219 9.95 -3.21 13.59
N GLN A 220 9.86 -1.88 13.65
CA GLN A 220 9.71 -1.13 14.90
C GLN A 220 8.35 -1.37 15.56
N TRP A 221 7.27 -1.40 14.80
CA TRP A 221 5.90 -1.39 15.34
C TRP A 221 5.22 -2.76 15.36
N ILE A 222 5.67 -3.69 14.54
CA ILE A 222 5.13 -5.03 14.47
C ILE A 222 6.11 -6.04 15.08
N TYR A 223 7.25 -6.28 14.42
CA TYR A 223 8.12 -7.37 14.82
C TYR A 223 8.78 -7.16 16.19
N SER A 224 9.33 -5.98 16.46
CA SER A 224 10.03 -5.71 17.73
C SER A 224 9.10 -5.84 18.95
N PRO A 225 7.90 -5.22 18.99
CA PRO A 225 7.01 -5.35 20.15
C PRO A 225 6.29 -6.70 20.24
N TRP A 226 5.96 -7.33 19.09
CA TRP A 226 5.09 -8.51 19.02
C TRP A 226 5.82 -9.80 18.64
N GLY A 227 7.13 -9.79 18.44
CA GLY A 227 7.92 -10.97 18.10
C GLY A 227 7.88 -12.10 19.12
N HIS A 228 7.37 -11.84 20.34
CA HIS A 228 7.11 -12.88 21.32
C HIS A 228 5.88 -13.75 20.97
N ILE A 229 4.92 -13.20 20.22
CA ILE A 229 3.72 -13.91 19.74
C ILE A 229 3.67 -14.08 18.23
N LEU A 230 4.54 -13.42 17.46
CA LEU A 230 4.66 -13.59 16.02
C LEU A 230 5.92 -14.37 15.67
N ASP A 231 5.85 -15.20 14.64
CA ASP A 231 7.04 -15.76 14.03
C ASP A 231 7.78 -14.71 13.19
N LYS A 232 9.03 -15.01 12.80
CA LYS A 232 9.78 -14.14 11.91
C LYS A 232 9.02 -14.04 10.58
N PRO A 233 8.83 -12.83 10.04
CA PRO A 233 8.07 -12.70 8.82
C PRO A 233 8.79 -13.28 7.61
N ASP A 234 8.05 -13.90 6.73
CA ASP A 234 8.45 -14.07 5.35
C ASP A 234 8.28 -12.73 4.64
N THR A 235 9.35 -12.25 4.02
CA THR A 235 9.37 -10.93 3.37
C THR A 235 9.86 -11.08 1.94
N TYR A 236 9.10 -10.53 0.99
CA TYR A 236 9.52 -10.44 -0.40
C TYR A 236 9.11 -9.12 -1.02
N LEU A 237 9.75 -8.78 -2.14
CA LEU A 237 9.51 -7.54 -2.86
C LEU A 237 8.75 -7.86 -4.16
N GLU A 238 7.81 -7.01 -4.51
CA GLU A 238 7.00 -7.11 -5.72
C GLU A 238 7.21 -5.89 -6.59
N ARG A 239 7.31 -6.16 -7.89
CA ARG A 239 7.28 -5.14 -8.94
C ARG A 239 5.87 -5.14 -9.54
N ASP A 240 5.09 -4.10 -9.23
CA ASP A 240 3.71 -4.01 -9.69
C ASP A 240 3.68 -3.48 -11.14
N GLU A 241 3.67 -4.39 -12.10
CA GLU A 241 3.63 -4.06 -13.53
C GLU A 241 2.33 -3.39 -13.98
N ASN A 242 1.31 -3.32 -13.13
CA ASN A 242 0.08 -2.56 -13.42
C ASN A 242 0.35 -1.05 -13.58
N TYR A 243 1.48 -0.54 -13.06
CA TYR A 243 1.91 0.83 -13.29
C TYR A 243 2.51 1.07 -14.67
N LEU A 244 3.02 0.05 -15.35
CA LEU A 244 3.76 0.19 -16.60
C LEU A 244 2.99 0.96 -17.70
N PRO A 245 1.70 0.68 -18.00
CA PRO A 245 0.98 1.42 -19.04
C PRO A 245 0.84 2.92 -18.75
N HIS A 246 0.80 3.30 -17.46
CA HIS A 246 0.77 4.71 -17.07
C HIS A 246 2.15 5.35 -17.24
N LEU A 247 3.20 4.69 -16.74
CA LEU A 247 4.57 5.19 -16.81
C LEU A 247 5.07 5.35 -18.25
N GLN A 248 4.66 4.45 -19.16
CA GLN A 248 5.02 4.51 -20.58
C GLN A 248 4.47 5.74 -21.32
N LYS A 249 3.48 6.46 -20.75
CA LYS A 249 3.04 7.74 -21.28
C LYS A 249 4.12 8.82 -21.16
N TYR A 250 4.98 8.70 -20.17
CA TYR A 250 6.00 9.70 -19.82
C TYR A 250 7.42 9.23 -20.13
N PHE A 251 7.69 7.92 -20.04
CA PHE A 251 9.03 7.34 -20.10
C PHE A 251 9.10 6.17 -21.06
N LYS A 252 10.28 6.00 -21.69
CA LYS A 252 10.59 4.78 -22.47
C LYS A 252 10.99 3.67 -21.51
N LEU A 253 10.06 2.80 -21.17
CA LEU A 253 10.23 1.69 -20.22
C LEU A 253 9.69 0.40 -20.83
N ASP A 254 10.44 -0.69 -20.68
CA ASP A 254 10.00 -2.05 -21.07
C ASP A 254 9.33 -2.78 -19.87
N SER A 255 9.63 -2.35 -18.66
CA SER A 255 9.06 -2.87 -17.40
C SER A 255 9.08 -1.78 -16.34
N VAL A 256 8.35 -1.96 -15.24
CA VAL A 256 8.50 -1.11 -14.05
C VAL A 256 9.90 -1.28 -13.48
N PRO A 257 10.71 -0.21 -13.37
CA PRO A 257 12.15 -0.38 -13.11
C PRO A 257 12.51 -0.75 -11.67
N PHE A 258 11.59 -0.53 -10.71
CA PHE A 258 11.84 -0.73 -9.28
C PHE A 258 10.79 -1.63 -8.64
N ASN A 259 11.16 -2.27 -7.52
CA ASN A 259 10.18 -2.87 -6.64
C ASN A 259 9.27 -1.77 -6.06
N THR A 260 7.97 -1.99 -6.12
CA THR A 260 6.96 -0.99 -5.73
C THR A 260 6.25 -1.37 -4.45
N LYS A 261 6.27 -2.66 -4.13
CA LYS A 261 5.61 -3.21 -2.96
C LYS A 261 6.55 -4.14 -2.20
N MET A 262 6.40 -4.11 -0.90
CA MET A 262 6.95 -5.07 0.03
C MET A 262 5.80 -5.84 0.64
N ILE A 263 5.91 -7.15 0.67
CA ILE A 263 4.97 -8.05 1.31
C ILE A 263 5.67 -8.67 2.53
N CYS A 264 5.05 -8.51 3.70
CA CYS A 264 5.49 -9.15 4.94
C CYS A 264 4.37 -10.04 5.46
N ILE A 265 4.66 -11.32 5.66
CA ILE A 265 3.71 -12.32 6.14
C ILE A 265 4.19 -12.80 7.50
N PHE A 266 3.42 -12.53 8.53
CA PHE A 266 3.65 -13.00 9.90
C PHE A 266 2.64 -14.08 10.25
N GLU A 267 3.06 -15.13 10.92
CA GLU A 267 2.18 -16.09 11.55
C GLU A 267 2.13 -15.82 13.06
N LYS A 268 0.93 -15.80 13.64
CA LYS A 268 0.74 -15.72 15.10
C LYS A 268 0.91 -17.09 15.70
N LYS A 269 1.87 -17.21 16.61
CA LYS A 269 2.16 -18.46 17.33
C LYS A 269 0.91 -19.02 17.99
N ASN A 270 0.80 -20.34 17.98
CA ASN A 270 -0.24 -21.02 18.71
C ASN A 270 -0.01 -20.81 20.22
N ASP A 271 -1.08 -20.64 20.99
CA ASP A 271 -1.02 -20.64 22.45
C ASP A 271 -0.46 -22.00 22.90
N LYS A 272 0.61 -21.95 23.70
CA LYS A 272 1.23 -23.16 24.26
C LYS A 272 0.44 -23.69 25.44
#